data_0a3cc91aa5c3971c529762696f5e755d
#
_entry.id   0a3cc91aa5c3971c529762696f5e755d
#
_cell.length_a   1.000
_cell.length_b   1.000
_cell.length_c   1.000
_cell.angle_alpha   90.00
_cell.angle_beta   90.00
_cell.angle_gamma   90.00
#
_symmetry.space_group_name_H-M   'P 1'
#
loop_
_entity.id
_entity.type
_entity.pdbx_description
1 polymer ?
#
loop_
_entity_poly.entity_id
_entity_poly.type
_entity_poly.pdbx_seq_one_letter_code
_entity_poly.pdbx_strand_id
1 'polypeptide(L)'
;MRSRSIPSVVHEVKRLSSEGVREFNLIAQDSSFYGRDLNDGTTLARLLKELVKIDNVKWIRLFYLYPTYFDDELLEIITKEEKICKYVDIPLQHISDSVLRRMHRRDSSQSIKKLLKKLRNTTPYITIRTTLMVGFPGETEADFKELLTFIKAVKFDNMGAFTYSAQDGT
;
A
#
# COMPACT_ATOMS: atom_id res chain seq x y z
N MET A 1 3.97 13.96 8.01
CA MET A 1 2.57 13.46 7.96
C MET A 1 1.92 13.68 9.33
N ARG A 2 0.61 13.88 9.37
CA ARG A 2 -0.16 14.03 10.61
C ARG A 2 -1.40 13.15 10.51
N SER A 3 -1.50 12.15 11.37
CA SER A 3 -2.65 11.24 11.42
C SER A 3 -3.84 11.90 12.13
N ARG A 4 -5.03 11.65 11.62
CA ARG A 4 -6.27 11.95 12.30
C ARG A 4 -6.54 10.85 13.34
N SER A 5 -7.19 11.18 14.46
CA SER A 5 -7.58 10.16 15.44
C SER A 5 -8.64 9.21 14.87
N ILE A 6 -8.64 7.96 15.35
CA ILE A 6 -9.66 6.96 14.95
C ILE A 6 -11.09 7.50 15.15
N PRO A 7 -11.46 8.11 16.28
CA PRO A 7 -12.81 8.67 16.46
C PRO A 7 -13.17 9.72 15.40
N SER A 8 -12.20 10.56 14.99
CA SER A 8 -12.43 11.58 13.95
C SER A 8 -12.76 10.95 12.60
N VAL A 9 -12.01 9.91 12.19
CA VAL A 9 -12.24 9.22 10.91
C VAL A 9 -13.56 8.43 10.97
N VAL A 10 -13.82 7.71 12.04
CA VAL A 10 -15.06 6.95 12.26
C VAL A 10 -16.28 7.86 12.20
N HIS A 11 -16.22 9.04 12.83
CA HIS A 11 -17.32 10.00 12.81
C HIS A 11 -17.64 10.46 11.37
N GLU A 12 -16.61 10.80 10.58
CA GLU A 12 -16.79 11.19 9.18
C GLU A 12 -17.38 10.06 8.33
N VAL A 13 -16.84 8.83 8.47
CA VAL A 13 -17.35 7.67 7.72
C VAL A 13 -18.80 7.37 8.09
N LYS A 14 -19.19 7.47 9.38
CA LYS A 14 -20.58 7.31 9.82
C LYS A 14 -21.50 8.36 9.18
N ARG A 15 -21.09 9.63 9.19
CA ARG A 15 -21.85 10.73 8.58
C ARG A 15 -22.04 10.46 7.08
N LEU A 16 -20.96 10.22 6.32
CA LEU A 16 -21.04 9.98 4.90
C LEU A 16 -21.84 8.71 4.56
N SER A 17 -21.73 7.66 5.37
CA SER A 17 -22.51 6.43 5.14
C SER A 17 -24.01 6.63 5.38
N SER A 18 -24.39 7.52 6.30
CA SER A 18 -25.80 7.92 6.51
C SER A 18 -26.35 8.74 5.33
N GLU A 19 -25.49 9.46 4.61
CA GLU A 19 -25.81 10.20 3.38
C GLU A 19 -25.83 9.30 2.13
N GLY A 20 -25.58 7.99 2.28
CA GLY A 20 -25.68 7.01 1.19
C GLY A 20 -24.34 6.53 0.61
N VAL A 21 -23.19 7.04 1.07
CA VAL A 21 -21.88 6.54 0.64
C VAL A 21 -21.68 5.11 1.12
N ARG A 22 -21.25 4.20 0.23
CA ARG A 22 -21.07 2.77 0.51
C ARG A 22 -19.64 2.29 0.37
N GLU A 23 -18.82 2.92 -0.47
CA GLU A 23 -17.40 2.60 -0.65
C GLU A 23 -16.54 3.75 -0.12
N PHE A 24 -15.50 3.40 0.64
CA PHE A 24 -14.55 4.34 1.22
C PHE A 24 -13.14 3.99 0.78
N ASN A 25 -12.53 4.91 0.05
CA ASN A 25 -11.15 4.83 -0.36
C ASN A 25 -10.27 5.53 0.68
N LEU A 26 -9.46 4.78 1.41
CA LEU A 26 -8.50 5.34 2.37
C LEU A 26 -7.22 5.71 1.63
N ILE A 27 -6.92 7.00 1.62
CA ILE A 27 -5.82 7.58 0.85
C ILE A 27 -4.98 8.47 1.75
N ALA A 28 -3.67 8.28 1.71
CA ALA A 28 -2.67 9.17 2.28
C ALA A 28 -1.41 9.10 1.41
N GLN A 29 -0.39 9.90 1.67
CA GLN A 29 0.90 9.77 1.01
C GLN A 29 1.54 8.39 1.30
N ASP A 30 1.31 7.87 2.51
CA ASP A 30 1.59 6.49 2.94
C ASP A 30 0.51 6.09 3.94
N SER A 31 -0.46 5.30 3.50
CA SER A 31 -1.57 4.86 4.36
C SER A 31 -1.12 3.86 5.42
N SER A 32 -0.07 3.08 5.15
CA SER A 32 0.47 2.11 6.12
C SER A 32 1.20 2.77 7.30
N PHE A 33 1.58 4.05 7.17
CA PHE A 33 2.16 4.85 8.25
C PHE A 33 1.13 5.38 9.25
N TYR A 34 -0.16 5.27 8.95
CA TYR A 34 -1.23 5.83 9.78
C TYR A 34 -1.09 5.45 11.26
N GLY A 35 -1.19 6.46 12.13
CA GLY A 35 -1.18 6.35 13.58
C GLY A 35 0.21 6.32 14.21
N ARG A 36 1.29 6.06 13.45
CA ARG A 36 2.66 5.96 13.99
C ARG A 36 3.17 7.27 14.60
N ASP A 37 2.65 8.39 14.16
CA ASP A 37 2.97 9.73 14.67
C ASP A 37 2.21 10.08 15.97
N LEU A 38 1.17 9.32 16.33
CA LEU A 38 0.36 9.57 17.53
C LEU A 38 0.97 8.98 18.81
N ASN A 39 1.87 7.99 18.69
CA ASN A 39 2.56 7.33 19.81
C ASN A 39 1.63 6.74 20.89
N ASP A 40 0.39 6.41 20.54
CA ASP A 40 -0.64 5.87 21.44
C ASP A 40 -1.07 4.44 21.07
N GLY A 41 -0.30 3.80 20.18
CA GLY A 41 -0.59 2.48 19.65
C GLY A 41 -1.65 2.45 18.56
N THR A 42 -2.08 3.60 18.04
CA THR A 42 -2.94 3.68 16.85
C THR A 42 -2.23 3.08 15.64
N THR A 43 -2.95 2.23 14.90
CA THR A 43 -2.48 1.61 13.65
C THR A 43 -3.57 1.64 12.58
N LEU A 44 -3.19 1.45 11.32
CA LEU A 44 -4.17 1.30 10.23
C LEU A 44 -5.09 0.10 10.49
N ALA A 45 -4.56 -1.02 10.98
CA ALA A 45 -5.36 -2.20 11.31
C ALA A 45 -6.42 -1.90 12.39
N ARG A 46 -6.07 -1.13 13.43
CA ARG A 46 -7.04 -0.69 14.44
C ARG A 46 -8.12 0.22 13.86
N LEU A 47 -7.76 1.16 12.98
CA LEU A 47 -8.74 1.98 12.27
C LEU A 47 -9.71 1.11 11.48
N LEU A 48 -9.19 0.17 10.69
CA LEU A 48 -10.00 -0.73 9.88
C LEU A 48 -10.97 -1.56 10.72
N LYS A 49 -10.54 -2.08 11.89
CA LYS A 49 -11.40 -2.79 12.83
C LYS A 49 -12.61 -1.97 13.30
N GLU A 50 -12.45 -0.65 13.42
CA GLU A 50 -13.57 0.23 13.78
C GLU A 50 -14.46 0.56 12.57
N LEU A 51 -13.88 0.75 11.38
CA LEU A 51 -14.65 1.09 10.18
C LEU A 51 -15.53 -0.06 9.70
N VAL A 52 -15.08 -1.31 9.79
CA VAL A 52 -15.86 -2.49 9.37
C VAL A 52 -17.11 -2.71 10.23
N LYS A 53 -17.17 -2.17 11.46
CA LYS A 53 -18.34 -2.23 12.35
C LYS A 53 -19.48 -1.33 11.89
N ILE A 54 -19.25 -0.40 10.97
CA ILE A 54 -20.28 0.53 10.50
C ILE A 54 -21.18 -0.20 9.49
N ASP A 55 -22.46 -0.37 9.80
CA ASP A 55 -23.39 -1.22 9.06
C ASP A 55 -23.52 -0.85 7.58
N ASN A 56 -23.65 0.44 7.31
CA ASN A 56 -23.86 0.97 5.95
C ASN A 56 -22.60 0.97 5.07
N VAL A 57 -21.41 0.76 5.62
CA VAL A 57 -20.17 0.60 4.86
C VAL A 57 -20.18 -0.77 4.19
N LYS A 58 -20.00 -0.82 2.86
CA LYS A 58 -19.92 -2.04 2.07
C LYS A 58 -18.50 -2.37 1.66
N TRP A 59 -17.72 -1.37 1.23
CA TRP A 59 -16.36 -1.57 0.76
C TRP A 59 -15.41 -0.54 1.35
N ILE A 60 -14.24 -1.02 1.77
CA ILE A 60 -13.09 -0.21 2.19
C ILE A 60 -11.92 -0.62 1.30
N ARG A 61 -11.36 0.34 0.58
CA ARG A 61 -10.21 0.13 -0.29
C ARG A 61 -9.02 0.92 0.19
N LEU A 62 -7.84 0.27 0.19
CA LEU A 62 -6.59 0.86 0.66
C LEU A 62 -5.72 1.24 -0.52
N PHE A 63 -5.22 2.48 -0.50
CA PHE A 63 -4.28 3.00 -1.48
C PHE A 63 -2.96 3.41 -0.83
N TYR A 64 -1.88 3.37 -1.61
CA TYR A 64 -0.54 3.84 -1.24
C TYR A 64 -0.02 3.19 0.05
N LEU A 65 0.04 1.86 0.04
CA LEU A 65 0.65 1.08 1.12
C LEU A 65 2.16 0.95 0.89
N TYR A 66 2.93 1.09 1.94
CA TYR A 66 4.38 0.95 1.87
C TYR A 66 4.82 -0.42 2.42
N PRO A 67 5.66 -1.20 1.70
CA PRO A 67 6.03 -2.56 2.13
C PRO A 67 6.59 -2.63 3.54
N THR A 68 7.44 -1.67 3.92
CA THR A 68 8.10 -1.61 5.26
C THR A 68 7.11 -1.63 6.42
N TYR A 69 5.91 -1.07 6.25
CA TYR A 69 4.91 -0.94 7.31
C TYR A 69 3.75 -1.91 7.16
N PHE A 70 3.84 -2.85 6.23
CA PHE A 70 2.83 -3.87 6.00
C PHE A 70 3.05 -5.04 6.97
N ASP A 71 2.41 -5.00 8.13
CA ASP A 71 2.53 -6.00 9.19
C ASP A 71 1.50 -7.13 9.08
N ASP A 72 1.63 -8.11 9.98
CA ASP A 72 0.78 -9.28 9.99
C ASP A 72 -0.66 -8.96 10.39
N GLU A 73 -0.86 -7.97 11.28
CA GLU A 73 -2.19 -7.55 11.70
C GLU A 73 -2.96 -6.89 10.54
N LEU A 74 -2.27 -6.06 9.73
CA LEU A 74 -2.86 -5.47 8.54
C LEU A 74 -3.19 -6.53 7.48
N LEU A 75 -2.30 -7.51 7.28
CA LEU A 75 -2.56 -8.62 6.36
C LEU A 75 -3.78 -9.44 6.82
N GLU A 76 -3.85 -9.75 8.10
CA GLU A 76 -4.95 -10.54 8.66
C GLU A 76 -6.30 -9.86 8.45
N ILE A 77 -6.40 -8.56 8.76
CA ILE A 77 -7.65 -7.84 8.60
C ILE A 77 -8.06 -7.69 7.13
N ILE A 78 -7.12 -7.44 6.22
CA ILE A 78 -7.41 -7.41 4.78
C ILE A 78 -7.93 -8.77 4.30
N THR A 79 -7.38 -9.86 4.84
CA THR A 79 -7.75 -11.21 4.42
C THR A 79 -9.11 -11.64 4.96
N LYS A 80 -9.38 -11.38 6.24
CA LYS A 80 -10.56 -11.92 6.94
C LYS A 80 -11.82 -11.08 6.79
N GLU A 81 -11.70 -9.76 6.71
CA GLU A 81 -12.85 -8.86 6.71
C GLU A 81 -13.46 -8.73 5.31
N GLU A 82 -14.73 -9.11 5.17
CA GLU A 82 -15.46 -9.06 3.88
C GLU A 82 -15.61 -7.64 3.33
N LYS A 83 -15.80 -6.65 4.21
CA LYS A 83 -15.94 -5.24 3.82
C LYS A 83 -14.62 -4.63 3.29
N ILE A 84 -13.49 -5.27 3.53
CA ILE A 84 -12.21 -4.81 3.01
C ILE A 84 -11.95 -5.45 1.65
N CYS A 85 -11.78 -4.62 0.64
CA CYS A 85 -11.47 -5.08 -0.72
C CYS A 85 -10.19 -5.93 -0.70
N LYS A 86 -10.23 -7.10 -1.36
CA LYS A 86 -9.04 -7.94 -1.56
C LYS A 86 -8.16 -7.32 -2.63
N TYR A 87 -7.69 -6.12 -2.33
CA TYR A 87 -6.94 -5.24 -3.20
C TYR A 87 -5.89 -4.48 -2.40
N VAL A 88 -4.69 -4.43 -2.89
CA VAL A 88 -3.59 -3.64 -2.32
C VAL A 88 -2.89 -2.83 -3.41
N ASP A 89 -2.69 -1.55 -3.14
CA ASP A 89 -1.90 -0.66 -3.97
C ASP A 89 -0.57 -0.38 -3.27
N ILE A 90 0.50 -0.96 -3.80
CA ILE A 90 1.84 -0.93 -3.23
C ILE A 90 2.82 -0.37 -4.26
N PRO A 91 3.04 0.95 -4.30
CA PRO A 91 4.00 1.55 -5.22
C PRO A 91 5.44 1.14 -4.88
N LEU A 92 5.96 0.13 -5.57
CA LEU A 92 7.32 -0.42 -5.32
C LEU A 92 8.43 0.47 -5.88
N GLN A 93 8.16 1.19 -6.95
CA GLN A 93 9.06 2.05 -7.73
C GLN A 93 10.12 1.23 -8.49
N HIS A 94 10.86 0.36 -7.84
CA HIS A 94 11.88 -0.49 -8.46
C HIS A 94 12.06 -1.81 -7.68
N ILE A 95 12.95 -2.69 -8.15
CA ILE A 95 13.30 -3.94 -7.45
C ILE A 95 14.80 -4.07 -7.18
N SER A 96 15.65 -3.39 -7.95
CA SER A 96 17.10 -3.38 -7.70
C SER A 96 17.42 -2.66 -6.41
N ASP A 97 18.17 -3.31 -5.52
CA ASP A 97 18.59 -2.73 -4.24
C ASP A 97 19.46 -1.48 -4.41
N SER A 98 20.22 -1.39 -5.52
CA SER A 98 21.05 -0.23 -5.85
C SER A 98 20.18 0.99 -6.14
N VAL A 99 19.12 0.81 -6.93
CA VAL A 99 18.18 1.88 -7.30
C VAL A 99 17.31 2.26 -6.11
N LEU A 100 16.77 1.29 -5.36
CA LEU A 100 15.96 1.54 -4.17
C LEU A 100 16.71 2.38 -3.13
N ARG A 101 17.99 2.12 -2.90
CA ARG A 101 18.82 2.93 -2.00
C ARG A 101 18.98 4.37 -2.49
N ARG A 102 19.20 4.58 -3.79
CA ARG A 102 19.29 5.93 -4.37
C ARG A 102 17.95 6.68 -4.29
N MET A 103 16.82 5.97 -4.38
CA MET A 103 15.49 6.51 -4.15
C MET A 103 15.19 6.75 -2.66
N HIS A 104 16.16 6.53 -1.75
CA HIS A 104 15.98 6.60 -0.30
C HIS A 104 14.85 5.70 0.22
N ARG A 105 14.57 4.57 -0.47
CA ARG A 105 13.61 3.60 -0.01
C ARG A 105 14.23 2.67 1.03
N ARG A 106 13.45 2.32 2.05
CA ARG A 106 13.86 1.42 3.13
C ARG A 106 13.68 -0.06 2.79
N ASP A 107 12.94 -0.34 1.72
CA ASP A 107 12.68 -1.70 1.25
C ASP A 107 13.90 -2.26 0.52
N SER A 108 14.02 -3.60 0.54
CA SER A 108 14.96 -4.35 -0.27
C SER A 108 14.23 -5.29 -1.23
N SER A 109 14.91 -5.71 -2.28
CA SER A 109 14.42 -6.75 -3.21
C SER A 109 13.88 -7.97 -2.45
N GLN A 110 14.62 -8.41 -1.42
CA GLN A 110 14.23 -9.57 -0.61
C GLN A 110 12.95 -9.31 0.20
N SER A 111 12.82 -8.16 0.87
CA SER A 111 11.64 -7.82 1.67
C SER A 111 10.39 -7.69 0.80
N ILE A 112 10.52 -7.05 -0.36
CA ILE A 112 9.45 -6.90 -1.35
C ILE A 112 8.97 -8.28 -1.84
N LYS A 113 9.88 -9.13 -2.31
CA LYS A 113 9.55 -10.49 -2.78
C LYS A 113 8.88 -11.32 -1.69
N LYS A 114 9.36 -11.22 -0.44
CA LYS A 114 8.76 -11.91 0.72
C LYS A 114 7.33 -11.44 0.98
N LEU A 115 7.08 -10.13 0.96
CA LEU A 115 5.74 -9.57 1.15
C LEU A 115 4.78 -10.04 0.06
N LEU A 116 5.16 -9.91 -1.22
CA LEU A 116 4.31 -10.30 -2.35
C LEU A 116 3.97 -11.79 -2.31
N LYS A 117 4.95 -12.64 -2.01
CA LYS A 117 4.73 -14.08 -1.81
C LYS A 117 3.76 -14.35 -0.66
N LYS A 118 3.91 -13.62 0.45
CA LYS A 118 3.01 -13.74 1.61
C LYS A 118 1.58 -13.35 1.24
N LEU A 119 1.38 -12.22 0.55
CA LEU A 119 0.08 -11.76 0.08
C LEU A 119 -0.62 -12.83 -0.78
N ARG A 120 0.07 -13.36 -1.81
CA ARG A 120 -0.48 -14.40 -2.70
C ARG A 120 -0.78 -15.71 -1.98
N ASN A 121 0.06 -16.12 -1.02
CA ASN A 121 -0.15 -17.35 -0.27
C ASN A 121 -1.34 -17.25 0.71
N THR A 122 -1.54 -16.07 1.32
CA THR A 122 -2.61 -15.87 2.32
C THR A 122 -3.95 -15.57 1.64
N THR A 123 -3.94 -14.87 0.52
CA THR A 123 -5.13 -14.51 -0.25
C THR A 123 -4.84 -14.70 -1.75
N PRO A 124 -5.02 -15.91 -2.30
CA PRO A 124 -4.60 -16.23 -3.68
C PRO A 124 -5.21 -15.32 -4.77
N TYR A 125 -6.41 -14.80 -4.53
CA TYR A 125 -7.15 -13.93 -5.43
C TYR A 125 -7.02 -12.43 -5.10
N ILE A 126 -6.05 -12.04 -4.26
CA ILE A 126 -5.81 -10.62 -3.96
C ILE A 126 -5.32 -9.89 -5.21
N THR A 127 -5.95 -8.79 -5.53
CA THR A 127 -5.51 -7.88 -6.60
C THR A 127 -4.34 -7.04 -6.09
N ILE A 128 -3.20 -7.14 -6.74
CA ILE A 128 -2.00 -6.35 -6.41
C ILE A 128 -1.76 -5.33 -7.51
N ARG A 129 -1.91 -4.05 -7.17
CA ARG A 129 -1.51 -2.93 -8.01
C ARG A 129 -0.15 -2.42 -7.57
N THR A 130 0.69 -2.05 -8.54
CA THR A 130 1.98 -1.40 -8.27
C THR A 130 2.23 -0.23 -9.19
N THR A 131 3.17 0.61 -8.81
CA THR A 131 3.72 1.67 -9.64
C THR A 131 5.23 1.51 -9.67
N LEU A 132 5.80 1.63 -10.87
CA LEU A 132 7.23 1.49 -11.13
C LEU A 132 7.76 2.75 -11.81
N MET A 133 9.05 3.01 -11.60
CA MET A 133 9.77 4.13 -12.23
C MET A 133 11.03 3.58 -12.88
N VAL A 134 11.31 4.00 -14.11
CA VAL A 134 12.52 3.65 -14.87
C VAL A 134 13.29 4.90 -15.27
N GLY A 135 14.57 4.73 -15.60
CA GLY A 135 15.45 5.88 -15.94
C GLY A 135 15.84 6.70 -14.73
N PHE A 136 15.77 6.16 -13.52
CA PHE A 136 16.23 6.86 -12.33
C PHE A 136 17.75 7.10 -12.38
N PRO A 137 18.28 8.25 -11.88
CA PRO A 137 19.71 8.56 -11.93
C PRO A 137 20.58 7.42 -11.40
N GLY A 138 21.47 6.92 -12.27
CA GLY A 138 22.36 5.80 -11.97
C GLY A 138 21.75 4.40 -12.11
N GLU A 139 20.52 4.28 -12.63
CA GLU A 139 19.98 2.99 -13.08
C GLU A 139 20.80 2.46 -14.23
N THR A 140 21.18 1.18 -14.18
CA THR A 140 21.93 0.51 -15.21
C THR A 140 21.03 -0.43 -16.04
N GLU A 141 21.52 -0.85 -17.20
CA GLU A 141 20.83 -1.86 -18.02
C GLU A 141 20.60 -3.19 -17.25
N ALA A 142 21.51 -3.53 -16.34
CA ALA A 142 21.36 -4.71 -15.48
C ALA A 142 20.20 -4.53 -14.47
N ASP A 143 20.09 -3.35 -13.84
CA ASP A 143 18.99 -3.02 -12.93
C ASP A 143 17.65 -3.08 -13.66
N PHE A 144 17.56 -2.53 -14.86
CA PHE A 144 16.36 -2.59 -15.69
C PHE A 144 15.98 -4.03 -16.07
N LYS A 145 16.94 -4.87 -16.45
CA LYS A 145 16.70 -6.29 -16.75
C LYS A 145 16.22 -7.07 -15.51
N GLU A 146 16.77 -6.75 -14.34
CA GLU A 146 16.29 -7.32 -13.07
C GLU A 146 14.80 -6.94 -12.84
N LEU A 147 14.45 -5.67 -13.07
CA LEU A 147 13.07 -5.19 -12.95
C LEU A 147 12.13 -5.93 -13.92
N LEU A 148 12.50 -6.06 -15.18
CA LEU A 148 11.69 -6.79 -16.17
C LEU A 148 11.48 -8.25 -15.78
N THR A 149 12.53 -8.91 -15.30
CA THR A 149 12.46 -10.31 -14.85
C THR A 149 11.52 -10.45 -13.67
N PHE A 150 11.61 -9.53 -12.72
CA PHE A 150 10.73 -9.48 -11.54
C PHE A 150 9.26 -9.28 -11.93
N ILE A 151 8.96 -8.33 -12.80
CA ILE A 151 7.58 -8.08 -13.29
C ILE A 151 6.97 -9.33 -13.91
N LYS A 152 7.74 -9.99 -14.80
CA LYS A 152 7.30 -11.23 -15.46
C LYS A 152 7.02 -12.37 -14.47
N ALA A 153 7.82 -12.46 -13.41
CA ALA A 153 7.67 -13.49 -12.39
C ALA A 153 6.49 -13.23 -11.44
N VAL A 154 6.26 -11.97 -11.02
CA VAL A 154 5.22 -11.61 -10.03
C VAL A 154 3.84 -11.57 -10.65
N LYS A 155 3.71 -11.15 -11.91
CA LYS A 155 2.43 -11.00 -12.63
C LYS A 155 1.45 -10.13 -11.84
N PHE A 156 1.79 -8.85 -11.70
CA PHE A 156 0.88 -7.88 -11.08
C PHE A 156 -0.45 -7.82 -11.84
N ASP A 157 -1.55 -7.65 -11.10
CA ASP A 157 -2.88 -7.53 -11.71
C ASP A 157 -3.05 -6.17 -12.39
N ASN A 158 -2.48 -5.12 -11.78
CA ASN A 158 -2.44 -3.77 -12.33
C ASN A 158 -1.06 -3.15 -12.11
N MET A 159 -0.56 -2.44 -13.11
CA MET A 159 0.74 -1.78 -13.03
C MET A 159 0.74 -0.46 -13.79
N GLY A 160 1.22 0.59 -13.14
CA GLY A 160 1.62 1.83 -13.78
C GLY A 160 3.15 1.89 -13.89
N ALA A 161 3.68 2.40 -15.01
CA ALA A 161 5.10 2.64 -15.18
C ALA A 161 5.34 4.07 -15.66
N PHE A 162 6.33 4.74 -15.08
CA PHE A 162 6.72 6.11 -15.41
C PHE A 162 8.20 6.21 -15.68
N THR A 163 8.58 7.08 -16.59
CA THR A 163 9.97 7.51 -16.73
C THR A 163 10.29 8.55 -15.67
N TYR A 164 11.51 8.48 -15.12
CA TYR A 164 11.99 9.52 -14.20
C TYR A 164 11.99 10.89 -14.91
N SER A 165 11.54 11.89 -14.20
CA SER A 165 11.65 13.30 -14.60
C SER A 165 12.13 14.10 -13.40
N ALA A 166 13.26 14.80 -13.58
CA ALA A 166 13.78 15.67 -12.54
C ALA A 166 12.80 16.82 -12.27
N GLN A 167 12.55 17.08 -10.99
CA GLN A 167 11.75 18.21 -10.53
C GLN A 167 12.64 19.15 -9.72
N ASP A 168 12.34 20.44 -9.73
CA ASP A 168 13.05 21.40 -8.90
C ASP A 168 12.92 21.04 -7.41
N GLY A 169 14.06 20.95 -6.71
CA GLY A 169 14.12 20.59 -5.29
C GLY A 169 14.10 19.10 -4.98
N THR A 170 14.24 18.24 -6.00
CA THR A 170 14.40 16.78 -5.80
C THR A 170 15.84 16.31 -6.06
#